data_2245fc76767bedf0023bf7eff9f98e5e
#
_entry.id   2245fc76767bedf0023bf7eff9f98e5e
#
_cell.length_a   1.000
_cell.length_b   1.000
_cell.length_c   1.000
_cell.angle_alpha   90.00
_cell.angle_beta   90.00
_cell.angle_gamma   90.00
#
_symmetry.space_group_name_H-M   'P 1'
#
loop_
_entity.id
_entity.type
_entity.pdbx_description
1 polymer ?
#
loop_
_entity_poly.entity_id
_entity_poly.type
_entity_poly.pdbx_seq_one_letter_code
_entity_poly.pdbx_strand_id
1 'polypeptide(L)'
;MHRMLRPFRLQAARWTRVALAGLALGACRDAQEQPAAAGPNDVGGTIVITHPGEPGTLLPGLVGQIIERQITDLLYDRLAEIGDDLSTVGDRGFRKQLADRWEWAPDSLSIAFHLNPRARWHDGTPVRASDVRYSVALTKDPAFGSPNLPLITNVDSVAVRDSLTAVAYFKRRTPEQFYDLVYQIPIVPQHILSNTPAAQMKSAEVAMRGIGSGRFRLATLEPGKRLELIADTANYRGRPKLDRIVYAPTPDFNTAVTRFFAGDADFFEQLRPEHIARLANDTLRRTLVYSTLGYAYLALNNVDPKQPGLPHPIFGDRAVRRALTMAVDRRAMLRNVFGSYGSAAYGPFPHALPVADTTLPQLPYDTARARALLDSAGWLPGPDGVRVKEGRRLEFGITTTVSSASRKQYSVLLQDAFKRIGASVRVDEVDLAGLVAKNSGRTFDTAIELFATDPSVSGIKQSWTTSGLGQDGANFTSYSNPVVDALIDSATMTFDPARTRAYARRAFEIIIEDAPGIWLYEPPTVAGVHKRIRTTAMRADGYWSGMADWWIPAAERTARDRVGLRQTP
;
A
#
# COMPACT_ATOMS: atom_id res chain seq x y z
N MET A 1 -49.03 -38.71 61.95
CA MET A 1 -48.18 -38.20 63.05
C MET A 1 -47.27 -37.16 62.48
N HIS A 2 -47.69 -35.90 62.59
CA HIS A 2 -47.25 -34.88 63.54
C HIS A 2 -45.71 -34.74 63.60
N ARG A 3 -45.10 -33.67 63.23
CA ARG A 3 -45.02 -32.27 63.73
C ARG A 3 -44.18 -31.48 62.71
N MET A 4 -44.67 -30.36 62.19
CA MET A 4 -44.62 -28.99 62.69
C MET A 4 -43.20 -28.43 62.85
N LEU A 5 -42.93 -27.40 62.03
CA LEU A 5 -42.81 -25.96 62.35
C LEU A 5 -41.36 -25.55 62.65
N ARG A 6 -40.82 -24.48 62.30
CA ARG A 6 -41.15 -23.14 61.83
C ARG A 6 -39.84 -22.40 61.40
N PRO A 7 -39.88 -21.24 60.85
CA PRO A 7 -38.78 -20.62 60.12
C PRO A 7 -37.88 -19.74 61.01
N PHE A 8 -36.67 -19.49 60.60
CA PHE A 8 -35.86 -18.40 61.15
C PHE A 8 -35.64 -17.33 60.11
N ARG A 9 -36.06 -16.13 60.48
CA ARG A 9 -35.96 -14.89 59.79
C ARG A 9 -34.53 -14.30 59.94
N LEU A 10 -34.06 -13.64 58.88
CA LEU A 10 -33.36 -12.35 58.82
C LEU A 10 -32.19 -12.06 59.79
N GLN A 11 -31.03 -11.91 59.21
CA GLN A 11 -30.31 -10.65 59.43
C GLN A 11 -29.47 -10.33 58.21
N ALA A 12 -29.93 -9.35 57.45
CA ALA A 12 -29.14 -8.65 56.47
C ALA A 12 -28.26 -7.62 57.23
N ALA A 13 -27.01 -7.65 57.04
CA ALA A 13 -26.13 -6.52 57.36
C ALA A 13 -24.93 -6.49 56.45
N ARG A 14 -24.99 -5.53 55.49
CA ARG A 14 -23.94 -4.57 55.22
C ARG A 14 -22.51 -5.06 55.24
N TRP A 15 -22.03 -5.59 54.08
CA TRP A 15 -20.62 -5.50 53.69
C TRP A 15 -20.58 -5.61 52.16
N THR A 16 -20.87 -4.52 51.46
CA THR A 16 -20.66 -4.40 50.02
C THR A 16 -20.54 -2.93 49.66
N ARG A 17 -19.35 -2.43 49.78
CA ARG A 17 -18.89 -1.19 49.14
C ARG A 17 -17.41 -0.97 49.47
N VAL A 18 -16.49 -1.78 48.99
CA VAL A 18 -15.09 -1.44 48.69
C VAL A 18 -14.52 -2.62 47.93
N ALA A 19 -14.53 -2.59 46.63
CA ALA A 19 -13.63 -3.32 45.71
C ALA A 19 -14.16 -3.20 44.27
N LEU A 20 -14.19 -2.00 43.72
CA LEU A 20 -14.34 -1.79 42.27
C LEU A 20 -13.78 -0.38 41.90
N ALA A 21 -12.52 -0.20 42.25
CA ALA A 21 -11.76 0.96 41.78
C ALA A 21 -10.31 0.49 41.53
N GLY A 22 -10.10 -0.23 40.43
CA GLY A 22 -8.75 -0.69 40.12
C GLY A 22 -8.71 -1.61 38.91
N LEU A 23 -9.27 -1.22 37.78
CA LEU A 23 -9.01 -1.85 36.46
C LEU A 23 -9.58 -1.00 35.32
N ALA A 24 -9.13 0.23 35.23
CA ALA A 24 -9.41 1.11 34.10
C ALA A 24 -8.15 1.93 33.74
N LEU A 25 -7.03 1.24 33.56
CA LEU A 25 -5.79 1.81 33.03
C LEU A 25 -5.25 0.84 31.97
N GLY A 26 -5.78 0.94 30.77
CA GLY A 26 -5.26 0.11 29.69
C GLY A 26 -6.11 0.12 28.43
N ALA A 27 -6.51 1.28 27.92
CA ALA A 27 -6.99 1.41 26.56
C ALA A 27 -7.12 2.89 26.16
N CYS A 28 -6.03 3.65 26.24
CA CYS A 28 -5.90 4.82 25.38
C CYS A 28 -5.35 4.34 24.04
N ARG A 29 -6.14 3.59 23.28
CA ARG A 29 -6.13 3.70 21.83
C ARG A 29 -6.77 5.05 21.56
N ASP A 30 -5.99 5.96 20.98
CA ASP A 30 -6.56 7.17 20.38
C ASP A 30 -7.70 6.72 19.45
N ALA A 31 -8.91 6.85 19.94
CA ALA A 31 -10.08 6.77 19.09
C ALA A 31 -9.89 7.89 18.08
N GLN A 32 -9.59 7.56 16.83
CA GLN A 32 -9.72 8.53 15.76
C GLN A 32 -11.17 9.05 15.88
N GLU A 33 -11.31 10.29 16.35
CA GLU A 33 -12.59 10.97 16.37
C GLU A 33 -13.19 10.84 14.98
N GLN A 34 -14.28 10.09 14.87
CA GLN A 34 -15.02 10.05 13.61
C GLN A 34 -15.41 11.50 13.30
N PRO A 35 -14.97 12.02 12.15
CA PRO A 35 -15.26 13.40 11.83
C PRO A 35 -16.77 13.59 11.80
N ALA A 36 -17.25 14.66 12.45
CA ALA A 36 -18.66 15.04 12.40
C ALA A 36 -19.12 15.08 10.93
N ALA A 37 -20.33 14.61 10.65
CA ALA A 37 -20.88 14.64 9.29
C ALA A 37 -20.89 16.09 8.77
N ALA A 38 -20.47 16.27 7.50
CA ALA A 38 -20.50 17.58 6.88
C ALA A 38 -21.92 18.14 6.79
N GLY A 39 -22.12 19.36 7.23
CA GLY A 39 -23.37 20.09 7.04
C GLY A 39 -23.56 20.56 5.58
N PRO A 40 -24.74 21.01 5.20
CA PRO A 40 -25.02 21.51 3.85
C PRO A 40 -24.15 22.72 3.46
N ASN A 41 -23.65 23.47 4.42
CA ASN A 41 -22.80 24.64 4.22
C ASN A 41 -21.29 24.31 4.18
N ASP A 42 -20.89 23.06 4.37
CA ASP A 42 -19.49 22.63 4.42
C ASP A 42 -18.93 22.27 3.03
N VAL A 43 -19.59 22.71 1.97
CA VAL A 43 -19.12 22.58 0.60
C VAL A 43 -18.30 23.82 0.25
N GLY A 44 -17.03 23.60 -0.08
CA GLY A 44 -16.09 24.65 -0.46
C GLY A 44 -14.74 24.57 0.25
N GLY A 45 -13.84 25.45 -0.16
CA GLY A 45 -12.50 25.57 0.40
C GLY A 45 -11.40 24.92 -0.44
N THR A 46 -10.18 25.26 -0.07
CA THR A 46 -8.95 24.86 -0.79
C THR A 46 -8.02 24.10 0.16
N ILE A 47 -7.51 22.96 -0.30
CA ILE A 47 -6.38 22.29 0.33
C ILE A 47 -5.11 22.52 -0.49
N VAL A 48 -4.02 22.87 0.16
CA VAL A 48 -2.68 22.98 -0.44
C VAL A 48 -1.83 21.81 0.06
N ILE A 49 -1.35 21.01 -0.87
CA ILE A 49 -0.50 19.84 -0.62
C ILE A 49 0.91 20.18 -1.10
N THR A 50 1.88 20.14 -0.21
CA THR A 50 3.29 20.25 -0.61
C THR A 50 3.86 18.85 -0.86
N HIS A 51 4.64 18.73 -1.94
CA HIS A 51 5.22 17.47 -2.36
C HIS A 51 6.63 17.67 -2.94
N PRO A 52 7.63 16.85 -2.56
CA PRO A 52 8.93 16.86 -3.22
C PRO A 52 8.83 16.21 -4.61
N GLY A 53 8.96 16.98 -5.67
CA GLY A 53 8.87 16.56 -7.07
C GLY A 53 7.56 16.93 -7.76
N GLU A 54 7.52 16.65 -9.05
CA GLU A 54 6.42 16.98 -9.97
C GLU A 54 5.96 15.73 -10.73
N PRO A 55 4.70 15.69 -11.21
CA PRO A 55 4.26 14.60 -12.08
C PRO A 55 4.94 14.69 -13.44
N GLY A 56 5.50 13.57 -13.91
CA GLY A 56 6.04 13.45 -15.27
C GLY A 56 4.96 13.17 -16.30
N THR A 57 3.77 12.73 -15.87
CA THR A 57 2.61 12.47 -16.71
C THR A 57 1.30 12.63 -15.95
N LEU A 58 0.24 13.05 -16.66
CA LEU A 58 -1.15 13.01 -16.21
C LEU A 58 -1.98 11.97 -17.00
N LEU A 59 -1.33 11.08 -17.75
CA LEU A 59 -1.97 10.00 -18.48
C LEU A 59 -1.92 8.71 -17.63
N PRO A 60 -3.07 8.22 -17.08
CA PRO A 60 -3.08 7.21 -16.03
C PRO A 60 -2.47 5.87 -16.45
N GLY A 61 -2.51 5.50 -17.73
CA GLY A 61 -1.90 4.28 -18.24
C GLY A 61 -0.35 4.28 -18.25
N LEU A 62 0.31 5.43 -17.99
CA LEU A 62 1.77 5.60 -17.99
C LEU A 62 2.32 5.98 -16.61
N VAL A 63 1.49 5.97 -15.58
CA VAL A 63 1.84 6.36 -14.21
C VAL A 63 2.95 5.44 -13.66
N GLY A 64 4.06 6.04 -13.25
CA GLY A 64 5.19 5.36 -12.61
C GLY A 64 5.54 5.89 -11.22
N GLN A 65 4.95 7.02 -10.81
CA GLN A 65 5.21 7.65 -9.52
C GLN A 65 3.92 7.84 -8.72
N ILE A 66 4.07 7.90 -7.39
CA ILE A 66 2.92 8.02 -6.48
C ILE A 66 2.16 9.35 -6.70
N ILE A 67 2.88 10.46 -6.92
CA ILE A 67 2.26 11.76 -7.17
C ILE A 67 1.43 11.79 -8.46
N GLU A 68 1.87 11.09 -9.48
CA GLU A 68 1.12 10.94 -10.74
C GLU A 68 -0.18 10.19 -10.48
N ARG A 69 -0.12 9.10 -9.70
CA ARG A 69 -1.30 8.32 -9.32
C ARG A 69 -2.27 9.13 -8.47
N GLN A 70 -1.78 9.89 -7.48
CA GLN A 70 -2.61 10.77 -6.65
C GLN A 70 -3.43 11.73 -7.49
N ILE A 71 -2.82 12.34 -8.51
CA ILE A 71 -3.48 13.30 -9.37
C ILE A 71 -4.39 12.62 -10.38
N THR A 72 -3.93 11.58 -11.05
CA THR A 72 -4.71 10.89 -12.10
C THR A 72 -5.94 10.19 -11.54
N ASP A 73 -5.88 9.61 -10.34
CA ASP A 73 -7.05 8.99 -9.68
C ASP A 73 -8.14 10.02 -9.29
N LEU A 74 -7.79 11.31 -9.18
CA LEU A 74 -8.77 12.39 -8.97
C LEU A 74 -9.36 12.90 -10.29
N LEU A 75 -8.60 12.79 -11.39
CA LEU A 75 -8.98 13.26 -12.72
C LEU A 75 -9.77 12.22 -13.53
N TYR A 76 -9.46 10.93 -13.38
CA TYR A 76 -10.01 9.88 -14.23
C TYR A 76 -10.78 8.85 -13.40
N ASP A 77 -11.93 8.45 -13.93
CA ASP A 77 -12.71 7.37 -13.37
C ASP A 77 -12.38 6.02 -13.99
N ARG A 78 -12.70 4.98 -13.24
CA ARG A 78 -12.72 3.59 -13.68
C ARG A 78 -14.16 3.16 -13.97
N LEU A 79 -14.35 1.93 -14.46
CA LEU A 79 -15.70 1.36 -14.58
C LEU A 79 -16.37 1.17 -13.21
N ALA A 80 -15.59 0.66 -12.26
CA ALA A 80 -15.98 0.54 -10.86
C ALA A 80 -14.75 0.76 -9.95
N GLU A 81 -14.99 1.13 -8.70
CA GLU A 81 -13.98 1.37 -7.68
C GLU A 81 -13.98 0.23 -6.67
N ILE A 82 -12.79 -0.23 -6.25
CA ILE A 82 -12.65 -1.22 -5.18
C ILE A 82 -13.22 -0.69 -3.86
N GLY A 83 -13.83 -1.57 -3.07
CA GLY A 83 -14.38 -1.24 -1.75
C GLY A 83 -13.32 -0.96 -0.69
N ASP A 84 -13.77 -0.53 0.49
CA ASP A 84 -12.86 -0.18 1.59
C ASP A 84 -12.18 -1.39 2.22
N ASP A 85 -12.75 -2.59 2.02
CA ASP A 85 -12.18 -3.87 2.43
C ASP A 85 -11.09 -4.39 1.49
N LEU A 86 -10.83 -3.69 0.37
CA LEU A 86 -9.85 -4.04 -0.64
C LEU A 86 -10.01 -5.48 -1.19
N SER A 87 -11.21 -6.05 -1.16
CA SER A 87 -11.47 -7.38 -1.69
C SER A 87 -11.35 -7.41 -3.22
N THR A 88 -10.53 -8.33 -3.73
CA THR A 88 -10.27 -8.49 -5.17
C THR A 88 -11.03 -9.66 -5.78
N VAL A 89 -11.67 -10.49 -4.95
CA VAL A 89 -12.36 -11.72 -5.38
C VAL A 89 -13.79 -11.43 -5.83
N GLY A 90 -14.06 -11.63 -7.09
CA GLY A 90 -15.37 -11.35 -7.70
C GLY A 90 -15.64 -9.85 -7.83
N ASP A 91 -16.92 -9.49 -7.92
CA ASP A 91 -17.39 -8.11 -8.11
C ASP A 91 -18.12 -7.54 -6.87
N ARG A 92 -18.23 -8.35 -5.84
CA ARG A 92 -18.93 -7.96 -4.61
C ARG A 92 -18.11 -6.94 -3.81
N GLY A 93 -18.76 -5.87 -3.37
CA GLY A 93 -18.11 -4.78 -2.61
C GLY A 93 -17.57 -3.65 -3.49
N PHE A 94 -17.46 -3.84 -4.80
CA PHE A 94 -17.08 -2.75 -5.70
C PHE A 94 -18.18 -1.68 -5.79
N ARG A 95 -17.74 -0.42 -5.83
CA ARG A 95 -18.61 0.76 -5.92
C ARG A 95 -18.72 1.21 -7.38
N LYS A 96 -19.89 1.70 -7.77
CA LYS A 96 -20.15 2.23 -9.10
C LYS A 96 -19.31 3.49 -9.36
N GLN A 97 -18.70 3.55 -10.55
CA GLN A 97 -18.15 4.77 -11.11
C GLN A 97 -18.75 5.01 -12.50
N LEU A 98 -17.99 4.85 -13.59
CA LEU A 98 -18.54 5.04 -14.93
C LEU A 98 -19.65 4.03 -15.26
N ALA A 99 -19.60 2.81 -14.72
CA ALA A 99 -20.66 1.85 -14.87
C ALA A 99 -21.71 1.97 -13.74
N ASP A 100 -22.97 2.16 -14.11
CA ASP A 100 -24.10 2.15 -13.16
C ASP A 100 -24.49 0.74 -12.75
N ARG A 101 -24.26 -0.25 -13.63
CA ARG A 101 -24.49 -1.67 -13.40
C ARG A 101 -23.66 -2.51 -14.35
N TRP A 102 -23.49 -3.78 -13.99
CA TRP A 102 -22.83 -4.78 -14.81
C TRP A 102 -23.53 -6.12 -14.68
N GLU A 103 -23.40 -6.96 -15.74
CA GLU A 103 -24.07 -8.25 -15.84
C GLU A 103 -23.11 -9.28 -16.43
N TRP A 104 -22.86 -10.36 -15.68
CA TRP A 104 -22.06 -11.47 -16.14
C TRP A 104 -22.84 -12.36 -17.11
N ALA A 105 -22.17 -12.85 -18.16
CA ALA A 105 -22.66 -13.99 -18.92
C ALA A 105 -22.67 -15.27 -18.06
N PRO A 106 -23.52 -16.27 -18.39
CA PRO A 106 -23.65 -17.49 -17.59
C PRO A 106 -22.34 -18.27 -17.40
N ASP A 107 -21.43 -18.24 -18.37
CA ASP A 107 -20.11 -18.86 -18.31
C ASP A 107 -19.06 -18.03 -17.56
N SER A 108 -19.40 -16.81 -17.19
CA SER A 108 -18.52 -15.83 -16.56
C SER A 108 -17.26 -15.49 -17.39
N LEU A 109 -17.27 -15.73 -18.70
CA LEU A 109 -16.19 -15.35 -19.61
C LEU A 109 -16.41 -14.00 -20.28
N SER A 110 -17.57 -13.39 -20.06
CA SER A 110 -17.80 -12.00 -20.44
C SER A 110 -18.69 -11.27 -19.44
N ILE A 111 -18.57 -9.95 -19.43
CA ILE A 111 -19.34 -9.05 -18.58
C ILE A 111 -19.76 -7.82 -19.38
N ALA A 112 -21.03 -7.47 -19.30
CA ALA A 112 -21.56 -6.25 -19.89
C ALA A 112 -21.59 -5.12 -18.84
N PHE A 113 -20.91 -4.01 -19.12
CA PHE A 113 -20.95 -2.79 -18.33
C PHE A 113 -21.89 -1.77 -18.96
N HIS A 114 -22.86 -1.29 -18.20
CA HIS A 114 -23.78 -0.23 -18.62
C HIS A 114 -23.33 1.09 -18.03
N LEU A 115 -22.86 1.99 -18.88
CA LEU A 115 -22.31 3.27 -18.50
C LEU A 115 -23.39 4.26 -18.07
N ASN A 116 -23.06 5.14 -17.15
CA ASN A 116 -23.93 6.23 -16.70
C ASN A 116 -24.15 7.22 -17.87
N PRO A 117 -25.40 7.46 -18.32
CA PRO A 117 -25.67 8.33 -19.46
C PRO A 117 -25.35 9.81 -19.20
N ARG A 118 -25.17 10.20 -17.92
CA ARG A 118 -24.77 11.56 -17.52
C ARG A 118 -23.26 11.75 -17.48
N ALA A 119 -22.47 10.66 -17.56
CA ALA A 119 -21.01 10.76 -17.50
C ALA A 119 -20.46 11.57 -18.70
N ARG A 120 -19.60 12.54 -18.37
CA ARG A 120 -18.97 13.44 -19.32
C ARG A 120 -17.47 13.51 -19.04
N TRP A 121 -16.71 13.69 -20.09
CA TRP A 121 -15.33 14.16 -19.98
C TRP A 121 -15.30 15.63 -19.54
N HIS A 122 -14.19 16.10 -19.02
CA HIS A 122 -14.05 17.48 -18.52
C HIS A 122 -14.21 18.55 -19.63
N ASP A 123 -14.13 18.17 -20.88
CA ASP A 123 -14.43 19.02 -22.04
C ASP A 123 -15.91 19.02 -22.45
N GLY A 124 -16.75 18.29 -21.71
CA GLY A 124 -18.20 18.18 -21.94
C GLY A 124 -18.61 17.04 -22.88
N THR A 125 -17.67 16.37 -23.55
CA THR A 125 -17.96 15.24 -24.42
C THR A 125 -18.52 14.06 -23.63
N PRO A 126 -19.58 13.35 -24.10
CA PRO A 126 -20.12 12.18 -23.39
C PRO A 126 -19.12 11.03 -23.34
N VAL A 127 -19.02 10.37 -22.18
CA VAL A 127 -18.29 9.09 -22.06
C VAL A 127 -19.07 7.99 -22.79
N ARG A 128 -18.38 7.18 -23.59
CA ARG A 128 -18.97 6.16 -24.44
C ARG A 128 -18.32 4.78 -24.20
N ALA A 129 -19.03 3.72 -24.59
CA ALA A 129 -18.50 2.36 -24.60
C ALA A 129 -17.24 2.21 -25.49
N SER A 130 -17.12 3.05 -26.53
CA SER A 130 -15.90 3.12 -27.35
C SER A 130 -14.67 3.56 -26.58
N ASP A 131 -14.82 4.45 -25.57
CA ASP A 131 -13.71 4.86 -24.71
C ASP A 131 -13.20 3.69 -23.85
N VAL A 132 -14.12 2.84 -23.37
CA VAL A 132 -13.75 1.62 -22.62
C VAL A 132 -12.95 0.67 -23.52
N ARG A 133 -13.44 0.38 -24.72
CA ARG A 133 -12.73 -0.45 -25.69
C ARG A 133 -11.35 0.12 -26.01
N TYR A 134 -11.27 1.43 -26.24
CA TYR A 134 -10.03 2.12 -26.54
C TYR A 134 -9.03 2.02 -25.39
N SER A 135 -9.47 2.27 -24.15
CA SER A 135 -8.61 2.21 -22.96
C SER A 135 -7.99 0.84 -22.74
N VAL A 136 -8.79 -0.23 -22.92
CA VAL A 136 -8.29 -1.60 -22.82
C VAL A 136 -7.31 -1.91 -23.95
N ALA A 137 -7.63 -1.54 -25.20
CA ALA A 137 -6.75 -1.76 -26.34
C ALA A 137 -5.43 -1.00 -26.20
N LEU A 138 -5.48 0.25 -25.74
CA LEU A 138 -4.30 1.08 -25.50
C LEU A 138 -3.41 0.48 -24.41
N THR A 139 -3.98 0.05 -23.28
CA THR A 139 -3.21 -0.57 -22.18
C THR A 139 -2.54 -1.88 -22.62
N LYS A 140 -3.16 -2.61 -23.55
CA LYS A 140 -2.64 -3.86 -24.12
C LYS A 140 -1.62 -3.65 -25.23
N ASP A 141 -1.49 -2.43 -25.77
CA ASP A 141 -0.51 -2.13 -26.82
C ASP A 141 0.91 -2.04 -26.21
N PRO A 142 1.84 -2.93 -26.59
CA PRO A 142 3.22 -2.86 -26.08
C PRO A 142 3.92 -1.54 -26.43
N ALA A 143 3.55 -0.88 -27.54
CA ALA A 143 4.12 0.40 -27.93
C ALA A 143 3.72 1.54 -26.99
N PHE A 144 2.60 1.42 -26.27
CA PHE A 144 2.20 2.37 -25.24
C PHE A 144 3.08 2.28 -23.99
N GLY A 145 3.61 1.08 -23.69
CA GLY A 145 4.51 0.85 -22.57
C GLY A 145 3.84 0.96 -21.20
N SER A 146 2.57 0.56 -21.09
CA SER A 146 1.85 0.57 -19.82
C SER A 146 2.47 -0.41 -18.81
N PRO A 147 2.78 0.04 -17.57
CA PRO A 147 3.22 -0.86 -16.50
C PRO A 147 2.13 -1.86 -16.08
N ASN A 148 0.86 -1.62 -16.43
CA ASN A 148 -0.27 -2.48 -16.10
C ASN A 148 -0.49 -3.63 -17.11
N LEU A 149 0.23 -3.66 -18.23
CA LEU A 149 0.09 -4.71 -19.25
C LEU A 149 0.21 -6.13 -18.67
N PRO A 150 1.20 -6.45 -17.81
CA PRO A 150 1.31 -7.80 -17.22
C PRO A 150 0.13 -8.17 -16.31
N LEU A 151 -0.53 -7.19 -15.70
CA LEU A 151 -1.63 -7.38 -14.74
C LEU A 151 -2.97 -7.69 -15.40
N ILE A 152 -3.12 -7.36 -16.69
CA ILE A 152 -4.38 -7.51 -17.43
C ILE A 152 -4.33 -8.61 -18.51
N THR A 153 -3.39 -9.53 -18.41
CA THR A 153 -3.18 -10.58 -19.43
C THR A 153 -4.38 -11.50 -19.64
N ASN A 154 -5.25 -11.62 -18.63
CA ASN A 154 -6.49 -12.39 -18.70
C ASN A 154 -7.63 -11.64 -19.43
N VAL A 155 -7.59 -10.31 -19.50
CA VAL A 155 -8.55 -9.51 -20.29
C VAL A 155 -8.26 -9.75 -21.77
N ASP A 156 -9.23 -10.33 -22.48
CA ASP A 156 -9.07 -10.62 -23.92
C ASP A 156 -9.33 -9.38 -24.75
N SER A 157 -10.55 -8.89 -24.73
CA SER A 157 -10.99 -7.79 -25.58
C SER A 157 -12.21 -7.08 -24.98
N VAL A 158 -12.59 -5.94 -25.59
CA VAL A 158 -13.85 -5.24 -25.30
C VAL A 158 -14.60 -4.98 -26.60
N ALA A 159 -15.86 -5.43 -26.67
CA ALA A 159 -16.78 -5.08 -27.74
C ALA A 159 -17.69 -3.91 -27.31
N VAL A 160 -18.06 -3.10 -28.30
CA VAL A 160 -19.09 -2.06 -28.14
C VAL A 160 -20.42 -2.64 -28.63
N ARG A 161 -21.37 -2.85 -27.71
CA ARG A 161 -22.72 -3.32 -28.04
C ARG A 161 -23.61 -2.17 -28.52
N ASP A 162 -23.54 -1.07 -27.81
CA ASP A 162 -24.16 0.22 -28.14
C ASP A 162 -23.34 1.37 -27.52
N SER A 163 -23.81 2.61 -27.65
CA SER A 163 -23.06 3.79 -27.20
C SER A 163 -22.77 3.81 -25.70
N LEU A 164 -23.53 3.08 -24.87
CA LEU A 164 -23.40 3.05 -23.41
C LEU A 164 -23.14 1.64 -22.86
N THR A 165 -23.06 0.61 -23.71
CA THR A 165 -22.84 -0.76 -23.27
C THR A 165 -21.54 -1.32 -23.84
N ALA A 166 -20.55 -1.52 -22.98
CA ALA A 166 -19.28 -2.18 -23.28
C ALA A 166 -19.31 -3.62 -22.76
N VAL A 167 -18.88 -4.58 -23.57
CA VAL A 167 -18.80 -5.99 -23.18
C VAL A 167 -17.34 -6.40 -23.15
N ALA A 168 -16.83 -6.69 -21.97
CA ALA A 168 -15.47 -7.20 -21.80
C ALA A 168 -15.46 -8.73 -21.84
N TYR A 169 -14.44 -9.29 -22.48
CA TYR A 169 -14.21 -10.73 -22.63
C TYR A 169 -12.93 -11.13 -21.91
N PHE A 170 -12.92 -12.32 -21.32
CA PHE A 170 -11.79 -12.89 -20.60
C PHE A 170 -11.36 -14.21 -21.23
N LYS A 171 -10.05 -14.49 -21.23
CA LYS A 171 -9.49 -15.73 -21.78
C LYS A 171 -9.85 -16.95 -20.92
N ARG A 172 -9.99 -16.76 -19.62
CA ARG A 172 -10.35 -17.79 -18.65
C ARG A 172 -11.07 -17.18 -17.46
N ARG A 173 -11.87 -17.99 -16.78
CA ARG A 173 -12.52 -17.59 -15.55
C ARG A 173 -11.52 -17.59 -14.40
N THR A 174 -11.30 -16.44 -13.76
CA THR A 174 -10.44 -16.26 -12.59
C THR A 174 -11.15 -15.45 -11.51
N PRO A 175 -10.82 -15.63 -10.22
CA PRO A 175 -11.46 -14.89 -9.14
C PRO A 175 -11.25 -13.37 -9.22
N GLU A 176 -10.11 -12.92 -9.72
CA GLU A 176 -9.71 -11.50 -9.78
C GLU A 176 -9.98 -10.84 -11.15
N GLN A 177 -10.63 -11.54 -12.10
CA GLN A 177 -10.85 -11.00 -13.46
C GLN A 177 -11.63 -9.68 -13.50
N PHE A 178 -12.55 -9.46 -12.54
CA PHE A 178 -13.25 -8.19 -12.40
C PHE A 178 -12.28 -7.10 -11.91
N TYR A 179 -11.55 -7.40 -10.85
CA TYR A 179 -10.52 -6.51 -10.30
C TYR A 179 -9.47 -6.13 -11.35
N ASP A 180 -8.92 -7.10 -12.09
CA ASP A 180 -7.91 -6.86 -13.12
C ASP A 180 -8.40 -5.85 -14.17
N LEU A 181 -9.67 -5.95 -14.57
CA LEU A 181 -10.24 -5.02 -15.54
C LEU A 181 -10.50 -3.63 -14.94
N VAL A 182 -11.23 -3.56 -13.82
CA VAL A 182 -11.74 -2.28 -13.33
C VAL A 182 -10.73 -1.49 -12.51
N TYR A 183 -9.80 -2.16 -11.81
CA TYR A 183 -8.81 -1.49 -10.97
C TYR A 183 -7.57 -1.07 -11.77
N GLN A 184 -7.11 -1.94 -12.69
CA GLN A 184 -5.88 -1.71 -13.44
C GLN A 184 -6.06 -0.79 -14.65
N ILE A 185 -7.29 -0.56 -15.11
CA ILE A 185 -7.56 0.21 -16.33
C ILE A 185 -8.45 1.42 -16.02
N PRO A 186 -7.88 2.60 -15.74
CA PRO A 186 -8.62 3.85 -15.80
C PRO A 186 -9.11 4.12 -17.22
N ILE A 187 -10.33 4.66 -17.35
CA ILE A 187 -10.90 4.94 -18.68
C ILE A 187 -10.42 6.31 -19.16
N VAL A 188 -9.97 6.35 -20.42
CA VAL A 188 -9.38 7.53 -21.05
C VAL A 188 -10.16 7.97 -22.30
N PRO A 189 -10.13 9.29 -22.65
CA PRO A 189 -10.94 9.84 -23.74
C PRO A 189 -10.36 9.45 -25.11
N GLN A 190 -11.03 8.57 -25.84
CA GLN A 190 -10.63 8.16 -27.20
C GLN A 190 -10.51 9.35 -28.14
N HIS A 191 -11.45 10.30 -28.11
CA HIS A 191 -11.48 11.46 -29.01
C HIS A 191 -10.28 12.40 -28.85
N ILE A 192 -9.61 12.39 -27.70
CA ILE A 192 -8.39 13.14 -27.45
C ILE A 192 -7.13 12.36 -27.85
N LEU A 193 -7.09 11.06 -27.45
CA LEU A 193 -5.86 10.28 -27.52
C LEU A 193 -5.64 9.58 -28.85
N SER A 194 -6.70 9.24 -29.58
CA SER A 194 -6.60 8.44 -30.82
C SER A 194 -5.81 9.10 -31.95
N ASN A 195 -5.60 10.40 -31.89
CA ASN A 195 -4.80 11.15 -32.87
C ASN A 195 -3.28 11.08 -32.62
N THR A 196 -2.85 10.51 -31.49
CA THR A 196 -1.44 10.38 -31.12
C THR A 196 -1.04 8.90 -31.14
N PRO A 197 -0.01 8.50 -31.91
CA PRO A 197 0.48 7.13 -31.88
C PRO A 197 0.88 6.70 -30.47
N ALA A 198 0.56 5.47 -30.08
CA ALA A 198 0.80 4.93 -28.73
C ALA A 198 2.26 5.12 -28.27
N ALA A 199 3.23 4.83 -29.13
CA ALA A 199 4.67 4.99 -28.83
C ALA A 199 5.11 6.43 -28.56
N GLN A 200 4.33 7.41 -28.99
CA GLN A 200 4.65 8.84 -28.83
C GLN A 200 3.92 9.50 -27.64
N MET A 201 2.91 8.83 -27.06
CA MET A 201 2.05 9.43 -26.03
C MET A 201 2.82 9.88 -24.80
N LYS A 202 3.85 9.15 -24.39
CA LYS A 202 4.65 9.50 -23.21
C LYS A 202 5.35 10.86 -23.32
N SER A 203 5.79 11.24 -24.50
CA SER A 203 6.50 12.50 -24.77
C SER A 203 5.61 13.58 -25.38
N ALA A 204 4.37 13.25 -25.73
CA ALA A 204 3.45 14.18 -26.36
C ALA A 204 2.76 15.09 -25.32
N GLU A 205 2.39 16.30 -25.73
CA GLU A 205 1.62 17.24 -24.92
C GLU A 205 0.34 16.62 -24.33
N VAL A 206 -0.26 15.67 -25.05
CA VAL A 206 -1.48 14.96 -24.62
C VAL A 206 -1.31 14.24 -23.27
N ALA A 207 -0.09 13.83 -22.92
CA ALA A 207 0.19 13.18 -21.64
C ALA A 207 0.01 14.12 -20.43
N MET A 208 -0.01 15.44 -20.65
CA MET A 208 -0.16 16.46 -19.61
C MET A 208 -1.50 17.19 -19.64
N ARG A 209 -2.40 16.86 -20.57
CA ARG A 209 -3.70 17.55 -20.70
C ARG A 209 -4.67 17.30 -19.55
N GLY A 210 -4.62 16.13 -18.91
CA GLY A 210 -5.42 15.81 -17.73
C GLY A 210 -6.95 15.89 -17.94
N ILE A 211 -7.45 15.59 -19.16
CA ILE A 211 -8.90 15.60 -19.46
C ILE A 211 -9.46 14.24 -19.10
N GLY A 212 -10.08 14.16 -17.95
CA GLY A 212 -10.71 12.95 -17.39
C GLY A 212 -12.22 13.09 -17.23
N SER A 213 -12.81 12.21 -16.44
CA SER A 213 -14.24 12.19 -16.07
C SER A 213 -14.47 12.27 -14.56
N GLY A 214 -13.37 12.41 -13.79
CA GLY A 214 -13.37 12.40 -12.33
C GLY A 214 -14.06 13.63 -11.72
N ARG A 215 -14.21 13.59 -10.38
CA ARG A 215 -14.89 14.66 -9.63
C ARG A 215 -14.09 15.98 -9.57
N PHE A 216 -12.79 15.94 -9.90
CA PHE A 216 -11.95 17.12 -10.07
C PHE A 216 -11.45 17.19 -11.51
N ARG A 217 -11.24 18.43 -12.01
CA ARG A 217 -10.65 18.71 -13.32
C ARG A 217 -9.42 19.56 -13.20
N LEU A 218 -8.48 19.38 -14.11
CA LEU A 218 -7.27 20.21 -14.17
C LEU A 218 -7.64 21.65 -14.56
N ALA A 219 -7.22 22.61 -13.74
CA ALA A 219 -7.42 24.04 -14.00
C ALA A 219 -6.13 24.73 -14.41
N THR A 220 -5.01 24.40 -13.77
CA THR A 220 -3.72 25.04 -13.98
C THR A 220 -2.61 24.01 -13.83
N LEU A 221 -1.65 24.08 -14.73
CA LEU A 221 -0.38 23.37 -14.63
C LEU A 221 0.75 24.36 -14.97
N GLU A 222 1.46 24.81 -13.94
CA GLU A 222 2.63 25.66 -14.05
C GLU A 222 3.85 24.88 -13.54
N PRO A 223 4.69 24.33 -14.43
CA PRO A 223 5.87 23.56 -14.04
C PRO A 223 6.75 24.32 -13.03
N GLY A 224 7.24 23.64 -12.00
CA GLY A 224 8.04 24.20 -10.92
C GLY A 224 7.27 25.05 -9.90
N LYS A 225 5.98 25.32 -10.11
CA LYS A 225 5.21 26.22 -9.26
C LYS A 225 3.99 25.57 -8.62
N ARG A 226 3.06 25.06 -9.45
CA ARG A 226 1.81 24.50 -8.96
C ARG A 226 1.04 23.70 -10.02
N LEU A 227 0.27 22.74 -9.55
CA LEU A 227 -0.80 22.09 -10.28
C LEU A 227 -2.10 22.29 -9.50
N GLU A 228 -3.14 22.82 -10.15
CA GLU A 228 -4.43 23.07 -9.52
C GLU A 228 -5.51 22.19 -10.12
N LEU A 229 -6.21 21.47 -9.24
CA LEU A 229 -7.44 20.77 -9.55
C LEU A 229 -8.61 21.53 -8.95
N ILE A 230 -9.67 21.71 -9.73
CA ILE A 230 -10.92 22.34 -9.27
C ILE A 230 -12.08 21.36 -9.33
N ALA A 231 -13.06 21.58 -8.47
CA ALA A 231 -14.28 20.78 -8.42
C ALA A 231 -15.01 20.79 -9.76
N ASP A 232 -15.34 19.62 -10.28
CA ASP A 232 -16.35 19.50 -11.33
C ASP A 232 -17.74 19.52 -10.69
N THR A 233 -18.36 20.69 -10.69
CA THR A 233 -19.64 20.92 -10.00
C THR A 233 -20.83 20.23 -10.67
N ALA A 234 -20.69 19.81 -11.93
CA ALA A 234 -21.70 19.10 -12.71
C ALA A 234 -21.41 17.59 -12.82
N ASN A 235 -20.42 17.07 -12.09
CA ASN A 235 -20.04 15.68 -12.16
C ASN A 235 -21.20 14.73 -11.89
N TYR A 236 -21.30 13.68 -12.67
CA TYR A 236 -22.38 12.69 -12.58
C TYR A 236 -22.44 11.96 -11.24
N ARG A 237 -21.30 11.87 -10.50
CA ARG A 237 -21.22 11.32 -9.13
C ARG A 237 -21.49 12.35 -8.05
N GLY A 238 -21.85 13.56 -8.43
CA GLY A 238 -22.05 14.69 -7.54
C GLY A 238 -20.77 15.51 -7.31
N ARG A 239 -20.98 16.78 -6.94
CA ARG A 239 -19.93 17.74 -6.65
C ARG A 239 -19.04 17.26 -5.48
N PRO A 240 -17.69 17.37 -5.59
CA PRO A 240 -16.82 17.18 -4.42
C PRO A 240 -17.04 18.27 -3.38
N LYS A 241 -16.69 17.98 -2.13
CA LYS A 241 -16.86 18.96 -1.05
C LYS A 241 -15.83 20.09 -1.08
N LEU A 242 -14.59 19.81 -1.46
CA LEU A 242 -13.58 20.84 -1.70
C LEU A 242 -13.82 21.54 -3.05
N ASP A 243 -13.55 22.84 -3.10
CA ASP A 243 -13.53 23.60 -4.37
C ASP A 243 -12.26 23.35 -5.15
N ARG A 244 -11.12 23.20 -4.45
CA ARG A 244 -9.80 23.19 -5.06
C ARG A 244 -8.80 22.36 -4.28
N ILE A 245 -7.94 21.69 -5.03
CA ILE A 245 -6.73 21.01 -4.54
C ILE A 245 -5.54 21.63 -5.27
N VAL A 246 -4.57 22.15 -4.52
CA VAL A 246 -3.34 22.74 -5.06
C VAL A 246 -2.17 21.84 -4.67
N TYR A 247 -1.54 21.24 -5.66
CA TYR A 247 -0.24 20.58 -5.47
C TYR A 247 0.86 21.62 -5.68
N ALA A 248 1.65 21.85 -4.64
CA ALA A 248 2.76 22.79 -4.62
C ALA A 248 4.08 22.01 -4.59
N PRO A 249 4.74 21.79 -5.75
CA PRO A 249 5.99 21.08 -5.81
C PRO A 249 7.09 21.84 -5.07
N THR A 250 8.02 21.10 -4.51
CA THR A 250 9.21 21.63 -3.84
C THR A 250 10.43 20.87 -4.34
N PRO A 251 11.62 21.51 -4.32
CA PRO A 251 12.84 20.86 -4.82
C PRO A 251 13.28 19.68 -3.93
N ASP A 252 12.92 19.70 -2.65
CA ASP A 252 13.35 18.70 -1.70
C ASP A 252 12.40 18.54 -0.50
N PHE A 253 12.63 17.49 0.27
CA PHE A 253 11.87 17.14 1.46
C PHE A 253 11.89 18.25 2.55
N ASN A 254 13.04 18.86 2.82
CA ASN A 254 13.16 19.84 3.91
C ASN A 254 12.41 21.13 3.57
N THR A 255 12.45 21.55 2.31
CA THR A 255 11.65 22.67 1.80
C THR A 255 10.16 22.37 1.93
N ALA A 256 9.72 21.15 1.60
CA ALA A 256 8.32 20.75 1.76
C ALA A 256 7.87 20.82 3.23
N VAL A 257 8.65 20.27 4.14
CA VAL A 257 8.40 20.36 5.59
C VAL A 257 8.35 21.80 6.08
N THR A 258 9.29 22.63 5.64
CA THR A 258 9.34 24.06 6.02
C THR A 258 8.08 24.79 5.60
N ARG A 259 7.62 24.62 4.35
CA ARG A 259 6.37 25.21 3.86
C ARG A 259 5.14 24.72 4.63
N PHE A 260 5.10 23.44 4.98
CA PHE A 260 4.02 22.92 5.81
C PHE A 260 3.97 23.59 7.18
N PHE A 261 5.11 23.73 7.87
CA PHE A 261 5.15 24.36 9.19
C PHE A 261 5.02 25.89 9.14
N ALA A 262 5.34 26.54 8.01
CA ALA A 262 5.08 27.97 7.79
C ALA A 262 3.59 28.29 7.57
N GLY A 263 2.76 27.28 7.24
CA GLY A 263 1.35 27.45 6.94
C GLY A 263 1.05 27.69 5.45
N ASP A 264 2.06 27.56 4.58
CA ASP A 264 1.91 27.67 3.12
C ASP A 264 1.20 26.43 2.54
N ALA A 265 1.27 25.29 3.25
CA ALA A 265 0.60 24.05 2.90
C ALA A 265 -0.28 23.55 4.06
N ASP A 266 -1.37 22.87 3.71
CA ASP A 266 -2.31 22.25 4.65
C ASP A 266 -2.01 20.79 4.91
N PHE A 267 -1.33 20.13 3.98
CA PHE A 267 -1.06 18.70 4.03
C PHE A 267 0.36 18.39 3.56
N PHE A 268 1.04 17.50 4.29
CA PHE A 268 2.31 16.93 3.91
C PHE A 268 2.35 15.45 4.31
N GLU A 269 2.60 14.56 3.35
CA GLU A 269 2.35 13.13 3.50
C GLU A 269 3.36 12.40 4.39
N GLN A 270 4.63 12.79 4.40
CA GLN A 270 5.70 11.95 4.93
C GLN A 270 6.49 12.64 6.06
N LEU A 271 5.86 12.82 7.21
CA LEU A 271 6.56 13.34 8.39
C LEU A 271 7.54 12.30 8.96
N ARG A 272 8.73 12.78 9.35
CA ARG A 272 9.73 12.01 10.09
C ARG A 272 9.52 12.17 11.59
N PRO A 273 10.09 11.30 12.44
CA PRO A 273 9.90 11.35 13.89
C PRO A 273 10.14 12.74 14.53
N GLU A 274 11.17 13.44 14.11
CA GLU A 274 11.49 14.80 14.59
C GLU A 274 10.39 15.83 14.27
N HIS A 275 9.75 15.70 13.12
CA HIS A 275 8.64 16.57 12.70
C HIS A 275 7.35 16.22 13.44
N ILE A 276 7.13 14.92 13.70
CA ILE A 276 5.97 14.45 14.47
C ILE A 276 6.04 14.96 15.90
N ALA A 277 7.23 14.91 16.53
CA ALA A 277 7.44 15.46 17.87
C ALA A 277 7.09 16.96 17.94
N ARG A 278 7.41 17.72 16.89
CA ARG A 278 7.04 19.14 16.78
C ARG A 278 5.52 19.36 16.75
N LEU A 279 4.75 18.44 16.15
CA LEU A 279 3.29 18.55 16.09
C LEU A 279 2.58 18.29 17.41
N ALA A 280 3.23 17.65 18.39
CA ALA A 280 2.61 17.32 19.68
C ALA A 280 2.03 18.54 20.40
N ASN A 281 2.65 19.72 20.22
CA ASN A 281 2.20 20.99 20.81
C ASN A 281 1.66 21.99 19.76
N ASP A 282 1.41 21.54 18.52
CA ASP A 282 0.90 22.43 17.48
C ASP A 282 -0.61 22.63 17.62
N THR A 283 -1.04 23.88 17.73
CA THR A 283 -2.46 24.25 17.88
C THR A 283 -3.23 24.21 16.57
N LEU A 284 -2.54 24.33 15.44
CA LEU A 284 -3.13 24.43 14.10
C LEU A 284 -3.09 23.14 13.31
N ARG A 285 -2.18 22.23 13.65
CA ARG A 285 -1.93 21.00 12.87
C ARG A 285 -2.06 19.77 13.75
N ARG A 286 -2.28 18.64 13.11
CA ARG A 286 -2.30 17.32 13.76
C ARG A 286 -1.59 16.29 12.88
N THR A 287 -1.20 15.19 13.49
CA THR A 287 -0.80 13.99 12.75
C THR A 287 -2.02 13.25 12.20
N LEU A 288 -1.83 12.60 11.08
CA LEU A 288 -2.78 11.69 10.46
C LEU A 288 -2.03 10.41 10.10
N VAL A 289 -2.33 9.34 10.80
CA VAL A 289 -1.67 8.04 10.60
C VAL A 289 -2.58 7.15 9.77
N TYR A 290 -2.03 6.53 8.73
CA TYR A 290 -2.76 5.58 7.91
C TYR A 290 -1.85 4.47 7.40
N SER A 291 -2.45 3.33 7.09
CA SER A 291 -1.75 2.17 6.55
C SER A 291 -1.47 2.34 5.07
N THR A 292 -0.43 1.65 4.59
CA THR A 292 -0.15 1.49 3.17
C THR A 292 -0.05 0.00 2.83
N LEU A 293 -0.05 -0.32 1.54
CA LEU A 293 0.15 -1.69 1.07
C LEU A 293 1.63 -2.00 0.91
N GLY A 294 2.40 -1.84 2.00
CA GLY A 294 3.83 -2.09 1.97
C GLY A 294 4.35 -2.70 3.27
N TYR A 295 5.41 -3.48 3.16
CA TYR A 295 6.15 -4.02 4.31
C TYR A 295 7.63 -4.11 4.02
N ALA A 296 8.45 -3.99 5.06
CA ALA A 296 9.89 -4.10 4.99
C ALA A 296 10.36 -5.40 5.64
N TYR A 297 11.36 -6.02 5.03
CA TYR A 297 11.97 -7.23 5.54
C TYR A 297 13.46 -7.28 5.17
N LEU A 298 14.24 -8.05 5.94
CA LEU A 298 15.59 -8.42 5.53
C LEU A 298 15.47 -9.67 4.65
N ALA A 299 15.70 -9.54 3.36
CA ALA A 299 15.79 -10.66 2.43
C ALA A 299 17.06 -11.46 2.72
N LEU A 300 16.91 -12.77 2.87
CA LEU A 300 18.02 -13.72 2.99
C LEU A 300 18.10 -14.48 1.67
N ASN A 301 19.15 -14.26 0.87
CA ASN A 301 19.26 -14.90 -0.42
C ASN A 301 19.54 -16.40 -0.24
N ASN A 302 18.63 -17.25 -0.71
CA ASN A 302 18.79 -18.71 -0.57
C ASN A 302 19.75 -19.33 -1.60
N VAL A 303 20.17 -18.56 -2.61
CA VAL A 303 21.06 -18.99 -3.71
C VAL A 303 22.37 -18.23 -3.60
N ASP A 304 23.48 -18.91 -3.92
CA ASP A 304 24.83 -18.31 -3.90
C ASP A 304 24.94 -17.22 -4.97
N PRO A 305 25.16 -15.94 -4.58
CA PRO A 305 25.29 -14.84 -5.55
C PRO A 305 26.53 -14.97 -6.46
N LYS A 306 27.51 -15.78 -6.07
CA LYS A 306 28.74 -16.04 -6.86
C LYS A 306 28.64 -17.28 -7.75
N GLN A 307 27.72 -18.20 -7.40
CA GLN A 307 27.51 -19.45 -8.13
C GLN A 307 26.00 -19.69 -8.28
N PRO A 308 25.33 -18.96 -9.20
CA PRO A 308 23.92 -19.10 -9.44
C PRO A 308 23.52 -20.56 -9.69
N GLY A 309 22.46 -21.00 -9.03
CA GLY A 309 21.98 -22.40 -9.08
C GLY A 309 22.44 -23.28 -7.92
N LEU A 310 23.42 -22.84 -7.12
CA LEU A 310 23.79 -23.51 -5.88
C LEU A 310 23.14 -22.84 -4.65
N PRO A 311 22.84 -23.61 -3.60
CA PRO A 311 22.36 -23.03 -2.34
C PRO A 311 23.39 -22.05 -1.77
N HIS A 312 22.90 -20.95 -1.19
CA HIS A 312 23.77 -19.99 -0.50
C HIS A 312 24.52 -20.70 0.64
N PRO A 313 25.85 -20.53 0.75
CA PRO A 313 26.66 -21.28 1.71
C PRO A 313 26.31 -20.99 3.18
N ILE A 314 25.59 -19.92 3.46
CA ILE A 314 25.09 -19.57 4.80
C ILE A 314 23.56 -19.71 4.83
N PHE A 315 22.85 -19.03 3.93
CA PHE A 315 21.36 -18.92 3.98
C PHE A 315 20.64 -20.05 3.23
N GLY A 316 21.33 -20.95 2.55
CA GLY A 316 20.77 -22.21 2.08
C GLY A 316 20.32 -23.10 3.22
N ASP A 317 20.94 -22.97 4.41
CA ASP A 317 20.56 -23.70 5.61
C ASP A 317 19.42 -23.01 6.37
N ARG A 318 18.26 -23.70 6.45
CA ARG A 318 17.07 -23.22 7.17
C ARG A 318 17.35 -22.94 8.66
N ALA A 319 18.19 -23.75 9.31
CA ALA A 319 18.51 -23.56 10.73
C ALA A 319 19.23 -22.21 10.95
N VAL A 320 20.12 -21.83 10.05
CA VAL A 320 20.80 -20.51 10.09
C VAL A 320 19.80 -19.37 9.91
N ARG A 321 18.91 -19.46 8.92
CA ARG A 321 17.90 -18.41 8.70
C ARG A 321 17.00 -18.22 9.92
N ARG A 322 16.56 -19.31 10.53
CA ARG A 322 15.77 -19.30 11.77
C ARG A 322 16.54 -18.71 12.95
N ALA A 323 17.81 -19.08 13.11
CA ALA A 323 18.67 -18.54 14.16
C ALA A 323 18.84 -17.02 14.01
N LEU A 324 19.09 -16.54 12.79
CA LEU A 324 19.16 -15.09 12.51
C LEU A 324 17.83 -14.40 12.84
N THR A 325 16.71 -14.98 12.46
CA THR A 325 15.37 -14.41 12.79
C THR A 325 15.15 -14.32 14.30
N MET A 326 15.53 -15.36 15.05
CA MET A 326 15.41 -15.38 16.51
C MET A 326 16.39 -14.45 17.23
N ALA A 327 17.47 -14.01 16.58
CA ALA A 327 18.42 -13.04 17.12
C ALA A 327 17.90 -11.60 17.10
N VAL A 328 16.81 -11.31 16.39
CA VAL A 328 16.32 -9.94 16.14
C VAL A 328 15.15 -9.60 17.06
N ASP A 329 15.35 -8.64 17.99
CA ASP A 329 14.26 -8.02 18.74
C ASP A 329 13.53 -6.99 17.86
N ARG A 330 12.61 -7.48 17.03
CA ARG A 330 11.85 -6.65 16.08
C ARG A 330 11.06 -5.54 16.77
N ARG A 331 10.53 -5.80 17.97
CA ARG A 331 9.75 -4.81 18.74
C ARG A 331 10.63 -3.69 19.27
N ALA A 332 11.81 -4.01 19.80
CA ALA A 332 12.76 -3.00 20.25
C ALA A 332 13.29 -2.14 19.09
N MET A 333 13.63 -2.77 17.96
CA MET A 333 14.05 -2.06 16.75
C MET A 333 12.97 -1.11 16.22
N LEU A 334 11.71 -1.58 16.17
CA LEU A 334 10.57 -0.79 15.74
C LEU A 334 10.39 0.46 16.61
N ARG A 335 10.40 0.30 17.94
CA ARG A 335 10.31 1.44 18.87
C ARG A 335 11.48 2.41 18.73
N ASN A 336 12.68 1.89 18.48
CA ASN A 336 13.88 2.72 18.34
C ASN A 336 13.81 3.60 17.07
N VAL A 337 13.33 3.04 15.94
CA VAL A 337 13.32 3.75 14.66
C VAL A 337 12.07 4.60 14.47
N PHE A 338 10.90 4.13 14.89
CA PHE A 338 9.62 4.78 14.60
C PHE A 338 8.82 5.22 15.84
N GLY A 339 9.32 4.97 17.06
CA GLY A 339 8.62 5.31 18.29
C GLY A 339 7.26 4.60 18.39
N SER A 340 6.21 5.35 18.72
CA SER A 340 4.83 4.85 18.84
C SER A 340 4.10 4.71 17.50
N TYR A 341 4.69 5.21 16.42
CA TYR A 341 4.05 5.21 15.08
C TYR A 341 4.41 4.00 14.23
N GLY A 342 5.32 3.15 14.70
CA GLY A 342 5.74 1.97 13.96
C GLY A 342 4.70 0.84 14.02
N SER A 343 4.48 0.19 12.89
CA SER A 343 3.72 -1.05 12.77
C SER A 343 4.67 -2.20 12.44
N ALA A 344 4.52 -3.34 13.14
CA ALA A 344 5.34 -4.52 12.88
C ALA A 344 4.84 -5.24 11.63
N ALA A 345 5.77 -5.70 10.79
CA ALA A 345 5.43 -6.67 9.75
C ALA A 345 5.31 -8.08 10.36
N TYR A 346 4.27 -8.81 9.99
CA TYR A 346 3.95 -10.13 10.55
C TYR A 346 4.19 -11.28 9.56
N GLY A 347 4.46 -10.97 8.30
CA GLY A 347 4.62 -11.99 7.28
C GLY A 347 4.87 -11.37 5.91
N PRO A 348 4.70 -12.14 4.83
CA PRO A 348 4.86 -11.69 3.46
C PRO A 348 3.67 -10.86 2.95
N PHE A 349 3.11 -10.02 3.83
CA PHE A 349 1.91 -9.22 3.53
C PHE A 349 1.87 -7.97 4.43
N PRO A 350 1.33 -6.84 3.95
CA PRO A 350 0.91 -5.74 4.80
C PRO A 350 -0.42 -6.09 5.50
N HIS A 351 -0.62 -5.61 6.73
CA HIS A 351 -1.81 -5.94 7.54
C HIS A 351 -3.14 -5.44 6.94
N ALA A 352 -3.07 -4.47 6.04
CA ALA A 352 -4.26 -3.92 5.36
C ALA A 352 -4.82 -4.82 4.26
N LEU A 353 -4.13 -5.90 3.86
CA LEU A 353 -4.67 -6.83 2.88
C LEU A 353 -5.78 -7.72 3.45
N PRO A 354 -6.81 -8.08 2.66
CA PRO A 354 -7.89 -8.98 3.10
C PRO A 354 -7.42 -10.37 3.55
N VAL A 355 -6.25 -10.80 3.07
CA VAL A 355 -5.63 -12.10 3.42
C VAL A 355 -4.66 -12.03 4.59
N ALA A 356 -4.42 -10.82 5.12
CA ALA A 356 -3.51 -10.62 6.24
C ALA A 356 -4.00 -11.32 7.51
N ASP A 357 -3.07 -11.90 8.25
CA ASP A 357 -3.35 -12.49 9.55
C ASP A 357 -2.22 -12.19 10.54
N THR A 358 -2.44 -11.21 11.38
CA THR A 358 -1.47 -10.80 12.41
C THR A 358 -1.40 -11.75 13.61
N THR A 359 -2.25 -12.79 13.64
CA THR A 359 -2.24 -13.83 14.69
C THR A 359 -1.32 -15.01 14.38
N LEU A 360 -0.68 -15.00 13.20
CA LEU A 360 0.26 -16.03 12.78
C LEU A 360 1.41 -16.21 13.78
N PRO A 361 1.75 -17.47 14.14
CA PRO A 361 2.90 -17.75 14.98
C PRO A 361 4.19 -17.17 14.40
N GLN A 362 4.93 -16.48 15.24
CA GLN A 362 6.21 -15.88 14.89
C GLN A 362 7.36 -16.63 15.57
N LEU A 363 8.51 -16.69 14.90
CA LEU A 363 9.74 -17.10 15.56
C LEU A 363 10.05 -16.10 16.69
N PRO A 364 10.18 -16.55 17.94
CA PRO A 364 10.37 -15.65 19.08
C PRO A 364 11.77 -15.03 19.07
N TYR A 365 11.90 -13.85 19.66
CA TYR A 365 13.21 -13.31 19.99
C TYR A 365 13.83 -14.13 21.12
N ASP A 366 14.90 -14.87 20.82
CA ASP A 366 15.61 -15.73 21.75
C ASP A 366 17.06 -15.96 21.27
N THR A 367 17.98 -15.16 21.78
CA THR A 367 19.40 -15.24 21.37
C THR A 367 20.09 -16.49 21.89
N ALA A 368 19.63 -17.10 22.99
CA ALA A 368 20.19 -18.33 23.50
C ALA A 368 19.84 -19.50 22.57
N ARG A 369 18.57 -19.61 22.18
CA ARG A 369 18.10 -20.60 21.21
C ARG A 369 18.68 -20.37 19.82
N ALA A 370 18.88 -19.11 19.40
CA ALA A 370 19.55 -18.77 18.15
C ALA A 370 20.99 -19.34 18.13
N ARG A 371 21.76 -19.13 19.22
CA ARG A 371 23.12 -19.71 19.34
C ARG A 371 23.09 -21.24 19.31
N ALA A 372 22.19 -21.87 20.05
CA ALA A 372 22.05 -23.32 20.08
C ALA A 372 21.71 -23.92 18.70
N LEU A 373 20.86 -23.22 17.90
CA LEU A 373 20.58 -23.62 16.51
C LEU A 373 21.81 -23.52 15.63
N LEU A 374 22.63 -22.47 15.79
CA LEU A 374 23.90 -22.35 15.05
C LEU A 374 24.89 -23.44 15.46
N ASP A 375 25.01 -23.76 16.76
CA ASP A 375 25.85 -24.84 17.25
C ASP A 375 25.44 -26.18 16.64
N SER A 376 24.14 -26.50 16.65
CA SER A 376 23.60 -27.75 16.08
C SER A 376 23.74 -27.81 14.55
N ALA A 377 23.78 -26.67 13.87
CA ALA A 377 24.06 -26.58 12.44
C ALA A 377 25.56 -26.63 12.10
N GLY A 378 26.44 -26.80 13.10
CA GLY A 378 27.89 -26.91 12.93
C GLY A 378 28.62 -25.56 12.87
N TRP A 379 27.96 -24.45 13.15
CA TRP A 379 28.57 -23.12 13.24
C TRP A 379 29.11 -22.91 14.67
N LEU A 380 30.37 -23.24 14.93
CA LEU A 380 30.97 -23.15 16.27
C LEU A 380 31.72 -21.82 16.47
N PRO A 381 31.80 -21.30 17.71
CA PRO A 381 32.56 -20.09 18.00
C PRO A 381 34.03 -20.19 17.58
N GLY A 382 34.51 -19.23 16.80
CA GLY A 382 35.89 -19.08 16.47
C GLY A 382 36.68 -18.28 17.53
N PRO A 383 38.02 -18.17 17.39
CA PRO A 383 38.91 -17.51 18.37
C PRO A 383 38.60 -16.03 18.60
N ASP A 384 38.04 -15.35 17.60
CA ASP A 384 37.68 -13.94 17.61
C ASP A 384 36.17 -13.71 17.92
N GLY A 385 35.47 -14.80 18.29
CA GLY A 385 34.04 -14.76 18.59
C GLY A 385 33.14 -14.88 17.36
N VAL A 386 33.68 -14.84 16.13
CA VAL A 386 32.92 -15.09 14.91
C VAL A 386 32.82 -16.59 14.68
N ARG A 387 31.62 -17.09 14.41
CA ARG A 387 31.37 -18.51 14.20
C ARG A 387 31.98 -19.02 12.90
N VAL A 388 32.42 -20.29 12.92
CA VAL A 388 33.06 -20.94 11.79
C VAL A 388 32.43 -22.32 11.58
N LYS A 389 32.20 -22.71 10.33
CA LYS A 389 31.81 -24.05 9.89
C LYS A 389 32.68 -24.47 8.69
N GLU A 390 33.36 -25.59 8.81
CA GLU A 390 34.19 -26.14 7.73
C GLU A 390 35.19 -25.10 7.12
N GLY A 391 35.81 -24.31 8.00
CA GLY A 391 36.74 -23.23 7.59
C GLY A 391 36.08 -21.94 7.11
N ARG A 392 34.77 -21.93 6.92
CA ARG A 392 34.00 -20.74 6.48
C ARG A 392 33.51 -19.95 7.70
N ARG A 393 33.75 -18.65 7.70
CA ARG A 393 33.27 -17.72 8.71
C ARG A 393 31.79 -17.39 8.48
N LEU A 394 31.05 -17.20 9.56
CA LEU A 394 29.67 -16.66 9.52
C LEU A 394 29.74 -15.16 9.27
N GLU A 395 30.05 -14.81 8.04
CA GLU A 395 30.29 -13.44 7.59
C GLU A 395 29.52 -13.14 6.32
N PHE A 396 28.77 -12.03 6.28
CA PHE A 396 27.93 -11.64 5.15
C PHE A 396 27.66 -10.13 5.11
N GLY A 397 27.15 -9.66 3.98
CA GLY A 397 26.77 -8.27 3.77
C GLY A 397 25.27 -8.01 3.93
N ILE A 398 24.90 -6.85 4.48
CA ILE A 398 23.55 -6.30 4.39
C ILE A 398 23.56 -5.15 3.39
N THR A 399 22.94 -5.35 2.25
CA THR A 399 22.74 -4.29 1.26
C THR A 399 21.57 -3.39 1.70
N THR A 400 21.78 -2.08 1.68
CA THR A 400 20.76 -1.08 1.99
C THR A 400 20.89 0.14 1.09
N THR A 401 19.83 0.97 0.99
CA THR A 401 19.90 2.18 0.16
C THR A 401 20.23 3.42 0.97
N VAL A 402 21.09 4.28 0.41
CA VAL A 402 21.44 5.60 0.99
C VAL A 402 20.22 6.54 1.09
N SER A 403 19.19 6.35 0.25
CA SER A 403 18.02 7.22 0.20
C SER A 403 17.02 7.02 1.35
N SER A 404 17.18 5.96 2.18
CA SER A 404 16.25 5.63 3.27
C SER A 404 16.93 5.64 4.63
N ALA A 405 16.69 6.68 5.43
CA ALA A 405 17.22 6.78 6.79
C ALA A 405 16.79 5.60 7.69
N SER A 406 15.54 5.16 7.59
CA SER A 406 15.03 4.03 8.38
C SER A 406 15.72 2.73 8.04
N ARG A 407 15.93 2.42 6.74
CA ARG A 407 16.65 1.19 6.34
C ARG A 407 18.11 1.22 6.79
N LYS A 408 18.77 2.38 6.75
CA LYS A 408 20.13 2.55 7.29
C LYS A 408 20.18 2.28 8.80
N GLN A 409 19.24 2.84 9.58
CA GLN A 409 19.15 2.58 11.00
C GLN A 409 18.91 1.10 11.29
N TYR A 410 18.00 0.45 10.56
CA TYR A 410 17.76 -0.99 10.68
C TYR A 410 19.00 -1.82 10.35
N SER A 411 19.79 -1.46 9.33
CA SER A 411 21.00 -2.21 8.98
C SER A 411 22.04 -2.21 10.12
N VAL A 412 22.20 -1.08 10.82
CA VAL A 412 23.11 -0.98 11.98
C VAL A 412 22.58 -1.79 13.17
N LEU A 413 21.27 -1.72 13.44
CA LEU A 413 20.65 -2.50 14.53
C LEU A 413 20.72 -4.01 14.26
N LEU A 414 20.54 -4.44 13.01
CA LEU A 414 20.67 -5.83 12.59
C LEU A 414 22.14 -6.31 12.70
N GLN A 415 23.10 -5.49 12.29
CA GLN A 415 24.53 -5.78 12.44
C GLN A 415 24.88 -6.06 13.92
N ASP A 416 24.40 -5.22 14.85
CA ASP A 416 24.60 -5.43 16.30
C ASP A 416 23.89 -6.69 16.80
N ALA A 417 22.65 -6.95 16.36
CA ALA A 417 21.90 -8.14 16.75
C ALA A 417 22.61 -9.43 16.32
N PHE A 418 23.12 -9.47 15.10
CA PHE A 418 23.83 -10.63 14.57
C PHE A 418 25.21 -10.83 15.18
N LYS A 419 25.90 -9.74 15.52
CA LYS A 419 27.15 -9.80 16.30
C LYS A 419 26.99 -10.52 17.63
N ARG A 420 25.85 -10.33 18.32
CA ARG A 420 25.57 -10.98 19.61
C ARG A 420 25.46 -12.51 19.52
N ILE A 421 25.20 -13.05 18.35
CA ILE A 421 25.15 -14.50 18.12
C ILE A 421 26.38 -15.04 17.39
N GLY A 422 27.41 -14.23 17.20
CA GLY A 422 28.69 -14.60 16.60
C GLY A 422 28.74 -14.50 15.09
N ALA A 423 27.96 -13.63 14.45
CA ALA A 423 28.10 -13.30 13.03
C ALA A 423 28.86 -11.98 12.84
N SER A 424 29.70 -11.92 11.80
CA SER A 424 30.35 -10.70 11.32
C SER A 424 29.53 -10.14 10.14
N VAL A 425 29.07 -8.90 10.26
CA VAL A 425 28.18 -8.31 9.26
C VAL A 425 28.73 -6.99 8.75
N ARG A 426 28.83 -6.87 7.44
CA ARG A 426 29.16 -5.64 6.73
C ARG A 426 27.89 -4.97 6.24
N VAL A 427 27.81 -3.65 6.30
CA VAL A 427 26.72 -2.86 5.72
C VAL A 427 27.21 -2.25 4.41
N ASP A 428 26.55 -2.60 3.31
CA ASP A 428 26.84 -2.14 1.96
C ASP A 428 25.77 -1.12 1.53
N GLU A 429 26.10 0.17 1.60
CA GLU A 429 25.20 1.24 1.17
C GLU A 429 25.30 1.49 -0.32
N VAL A 430 24.18 1.44 -1.04
CA VAL A 430 24.08 1.69 -2.48
C VAL A 430 23.00 2.73 -2.78
N ASP A 431 23.01 3.32 -3.94
CA ASP A 431 21.87 4.12 -4.43
C ASP A 431 20.69 3.22 -4.82
N LEU A 432 19.55 3.82 -5.15
CA LEU A 432 18.34 3.06 -5.49
C LEU A 432 18.54 2.21 -6.77
N ALA A 433 19.24 2.74 -7.77
CA ALA A 433 19.50 2.03 -9.01
C ALA A 433 20.41 0.81 -8.76
N GLY A 434 21.43 0.97 -7.93
CA GLY A 434 22.31 -0.12 -7.49
C GLY A 434 21.56 -1.19 -6.69
N LEU A 435 20.62 -0.82 -5.82
CA LEU A 435 19.76 -1.78 -5.11
C LEU A 435 18.88 -2.56 -6.09
N VAL A 436 18.21 -1.88 -7.02
CA VAL A 436 17.40 -2.54 -8.06
C VAL A 436 18.24 -3.50 -8.91
N ALA A 437 19.44 -3.09 -9.34
CA ALA A 437 20.33 -3.95 -10.11
C ALA A 437 20.76 -5.20 -9.32
N LYS A 438 21.12 -5.04 -8.03
CA LYS A 438 21.45 -6.17 -7.16
C LYS A 438 20.28 -7.12 -6.95
N ASN A 439 19.06 -6.60 -6.79
CA ASN A 439 17.83 -7.38 -6.63
C ASN A 439 17.53 -8.19 -7.89
N SER A 440 17.51 -7.55 -9.05
CA SER A 440 17.26 -8.22 -10.34
C SER A 440 18.32 -9.29 -10.65
N GLY A 441 19.58 -9.00 -10.35
CA GLY A 441 20.69 -9.95 -10.51
C GLY A 441 20.86 -10.94 -9.37
N ARG A 442 20.14 -10.78 -8.25
CA ARG A 442 20.31 -11.55 -7.00
C ARG A 442 21.77 -11.60 -6.51
N THR A 443 22.50 -10.48 -6.69
CA THR A 443 23.94 -10.34 -6.41
C THR A 443 24.20 -9.75 -5.02
N PHE A 444 23.50 -10.22 -4.02
CA PHE A 444 23.65 -9.83 -2.61
C PHE A 444 23.55 -11.05 -1.69
N ASP A 445 24.14 -10.97 -0.50
CA ASP A 445 23.95 -11.96 0.58
C ASP A 445 22.60 -11.72 1.26
N THR A 446 22.40 -10.52 1.79
CA THR A 446 21.13 -10.05 2.34
C THR A 446 20.85 -8.60 1.91
N ALA A 447 19.58 -8.23 1.85
CA ALA A 447 19.15 -6.87 1.52
C ALA A 447 17.93 -6.44 2.34
N ILE A 448 17.90 -5.16 2.78
CA ILE A 448 16.70 -4.61 3.40
C ILE A 448 15.78 -4.12 2.29
N GLU A 449 14.71 -4.87 2.09
CA GLU A 449 13.69 -4.58 1.09
C GLU A 449 12.48 -3.86 1.69
N LEU A 450 11.90 -2.99 0.87
CA LEU A 450 10.58 -2.43 1.08
C LEU A 450 9.73 -2.83 -0.13
N PHE A 451 8.84 -3.78 0.10
CA PHE A 451 7.94 -4.27 -0.94
C PHE A 451 6.59 -3.56 -0.83
N ALA A 452 6.18 -2.91 -1.90
CA ALA A 452 4.84 -2.35 -2.05
C ALA A 452 4.04 -3.25 -3.00
N THR A 453 2.80 -3.54 -2.64
CA THR A 453 1.90 -4.38 -3.43
C THR A 453 0.60 -3.63 -3.73
N ASP A 454 -0.19 -4.17 -4.63
CA ASP A 454 -1.59 -3.83 -4.80
C ASP A 454 -2.47 -4.73 -3.90
N PRO A 455 -3.80 -4.56 -3.88
CA PRO A 455 -4.69 -5.41 -3.08
C PRO A 455 -4.72 -6.89 -3.46
N SER A 456 -4.17 -7.28 -4.62
CA SER A 456 -4.24 -8.64 -5.15
C SER A 456 -3.33 -9.62 -4.42
N VAL A 457 -3.79 -10.86 -4.25
CA VAL A 457 -2.98 -12.00 -3.79
C VAL A 457 -1.89 -12.36 -4.81
N SER A 458 -2.06 -11.96 -6.07
CA SER A 458 -1.06 -12.20 -7.14
C SER A 458 0.29 -11.54 -6.87
N GLY A 459 0.34 -10.42 -6.14
CA GLY A 459 1.59 -9.81 -5.68
C GLY A 459 2.38 -10.71 -4.73
N ILE A 460 1.69 -11.50 -3.89
CA ILE A 460 2.31 -12.50 -3.01
C ILE A 460 2.89 -13.64 -3.83
N LYS A 461 2.19 -14.08 -4.88
CA LYS A 461 2.69 -15.09 -5.82
C LYS A 461 3.99 -14.65 -6.46
N GLN A 462 4.06 -13.42 -6.96
CA GLN A 462 5.26 -12.85 -7.57
C GLN A 462 6.47 -12.81 -6.62
N SER A 463 6.23 -12.61 -5.33
CA SER A 463 7.31 -12.36 -4.36
C SER A 463 7.77 -13.59 -3.60
N TRP A 464 6.91 -14.61 -3.45
CA TRP A 464 7.16 -15.70 -2.50
C TRP A 464 6.96 -17.11 -3.07
N THR A 465 6.72 -17.24 -4.37
CA THR A 465 6.65 -18.55 -5.03
C THR A 465 7.80 -18.75 -6.00
N THR A 466 8.00 -20.00 -6.41
CA THR A 466 9.01 -20.38 -7.42
C THR A 466 8.77 -19.65 -8.76
N SER A 467 7.52 -19.36 -9.12
CA SER A 467 7.22 -18.59 -10.34
C SER A 467 7.74 -17.16 -10.31
N GLY A 468 7.98 -16.59 -9.13
CA GLY A 468 8.57 -15.28 -8.93
C GLY A 468 10.10 -15.21 -9.10
N LEU A 469 10.76 -16.32 -9.43
CA LEU A 469 12.20 -16.39 -9.70
C LEU A 469 12.56 -15.93 -11.12
N GLY A 470 11.58 -15.77 -12.01
CA GLY A 470 11.79 -15.29 -13.38
C GLY A 470 12.41 -13.89 -13.44
N GLN A 471 12.79 -13.47 -14.64
CA GLN A 471 13.48 -12.19 -14.88
C GLN A 471 12.66 -10.98 -14.40
N ASP A 472 11.34 -11.04 -14.53
CA ASP A 472 10.39 -9.99 -14.12
C ASP A 472 9.76 -10.27 -12.75
N GLY A 473 10.23 -11.29 -12.03
CA GLY A 473 9.70 -11.67 -10.73
C GLY A 473 10.33 -10.91 -9.57
N ALA A 474 9.57 -10.76 -8.49
CA ALA A 474 9.97 -10.03 -7.27
C ALA A 474 10.40 -10.96 -6.11
N ASN A 475 10.65 -12.24 -6.37
CA ASN A 475 11.18 -13.15 -5.35
C ASN A 475 12.70 -12.93 -5.17
N PHE A 476 13.04 -11.89 -4.44
CA PHE A 476 14.43 -11.50 -4.20
C PHE A 476 15.18 -12.44 -3.26
N THR A 477 14.45 -13.23 -2.46
CA THR A 477 15.06 -14.21 -1.54
C THR A 477 15.50 -15.49 -2.23
N SER A 478 15.14 -15.70 -3.49
CA SER A 478 15.32 -16.97 -4.21
C SER A 478 14.69 -18.17 -3.47
N TYR A 479 13.63 -17.92 -2.69
CA TYR A 479 12.90 -18.94 -1.96
C TYR A 479 12.07 -19.80 -2.91
N SER A 480 12.07 -21.11 -2.69
CA SER A 480 11.28 -22.07 -3.46
C SER A 480 10.77 -23.15 -2.54
N ASN A 481 9.45 -23.36 -2.53
CA ASN A 481 8.79 -24.41 -1.76
C ASN A 481 7.52 -24.86 -2.50
N PRO A 482 7.49 -26.09 -3.04
CA PRO A 482 6.35 -26.58 -3.83
C PRO A 482 5.01 -26.58 -3.08
N VAL A 483 5.02 -26.72 -1.76
CA VAL A 483 3.80 -26.69 -0.94
C VAL A 483 3.26 -25.26 -0.87
N VAL A 484 4.14 -24.28 -0.71
CA VAL A 484 3.77 -22.85 -0.75
C VAL A 484 3.24 -22.49 -2.11
N ASP A 485 3.90 -22.92 -3.19
CA ASP A 485 3.46 -22.68 -4.57
C ASP A 485 2.03 -23.18 -4.78
N ALA A 486 1.75 -24.44 -4.40
CA ALA A 486 0.42 -25.05 -4.54
C ALA A 486 -0.66 -24.34 -3.69
N LEU A 487 -0.30 -23.89 -2.48
CA LEU A 487 -1.23 -23.17 -1.61
C LEU A 487 -1.55 -21.77 -2.16
N ILE A 488 -0.56 -21.03 -2.64
CA ILE A 488 -0.77 -19.70 -3.24
C ILE A 488 -1.53 -19.83 -4.56
N ASP A 489 -1.23 -20.83 -5.39
CA ASP A 489 -2.02 -21.11 -6.60
C ASP A 489 -3.49 -21.41 -6.26
N SER A 490 -3.73 -22.20 -5.21
CA SER A 490 -5.09 -22.46 -4.73
C SER A 490 -5.78 -21.18 -4.23
N ALA A 491 -5.06 -20.31 -3.53
CA ALA A 491 -5.57 -19.03 -3.04
C ALA A 491 -5.97 -18.09 -4.20
N THR A 492 -5.19 -18.07 -5.29
CA THR A 492 -5.46 -17.21 -6.47
C THR A 492 -6.54 -17.78 -7.38
N MET A 493 -6.96 -19.04 -7.21
CA MET A 493 -7.93 -19.72 -8.09
C MET A 493 -9.30 -19.98 -7.43
N THR A 494 -9.47 -19.68 -6.15
CA THR A 494 -10.75 -19.87 -5.45
C THR A 494 -11.62 -18.61 -5.45
N PHE A 495 -12.92 -18.79 -5.70
CA PHE A 495 -13.93 -17.73 -5.64
C PHE A 495 -14.53 -17.51 -4.25
N ASP A 496 -14.06 -18.25 -3.26
CA ASP A 496 -14.48 -18.14 -1.87
C ASP A 496 -13.43 -17.36 -1.05
N PRO A 497 -13.71 -16.13 -0.61
CA PRO A 497 -12.76 -15.33 0.16
C PRO A 497 -12.30 -15.99 1.47
N ALA A 498 -13.14 -16.84 2.09
CA ALA A 498 -12.74 -17.57 3.29
C ALA A 498 -11.70 -18.66 2.98
N ARG A 499 -11.87 -19.37 1.86
CA ARG A 499 -10.89 -20.35 1.38
C ARG A 499 -9.61 -19.66 0.90
N THR A 500 -9.71 -18.51 0.21
CA THR A 500 -8.54 -17.70 -0.15
C THR A 500 -7.69 -17.40 1.10
N ARG A 501 -8.33 -16.88 2.16
CA ARG A 501 -7.65 -16.61 3.45
C ARG A 501 -7.05 -17.86 4.07
N ALA A 502 -7.75 -19.00 4.05
CA ALA A 502 -7.27 -20.24 4.64
C ALA A 502 -6.02 -20.77 3.91
N TYR A 503 -6.01 -20.76 2.59
CA TYR A 503 -4.85 -21.16 1.77
C TYR A 503 -3.68 -20.20 1.99
N ALA A 504 -3.92 -18.89 1.93
CA ALA A 504 -2.90 -17.87 2.16
C ALA A 504 -2.30 -17.99 3.56
N ARG A 505 -3.14 -18.14 4.61
CA ARG A 505 -2.68 -18.36 6.00
C ARG A 505 -1.72 -19.53 6.08
N ARG A 506 -2.08 -20.67 5.50
CA ARG A 506 -1.24 -21.87 5.54
C ARG A 506 0.09 -21.67 4.79
N ALA A 507 0.08 -20.99 3.67
CA ALA A 507 1.31 -20.64 2.95
C ALA A 507 2.20 -19.72 3.81
N PHE A 508 1.62 -18.72 4.46
CA PHE A 508 2.34 -17.75 5.31
C PHE A 508 2.96 -18.43 6.54
N GLU A 509 2.27 -19.38 7.19
CA GLU A 509 2.83 -20.19 8.27
C GLU A 509 4.11 -20.89 7.84
N ILE A 510 4.12 -21.49 6.65
CA ILE A 510 5.29 -22.20 6.12
C ILE A 510 6.41 -21.20 5.79
N ILE A 511 6.10 -20.08 5.13
CA ILE A 511 7.09 -19.06 4.80
C ILE A 511 7.74 -18.49 6.08
N ILE A 512 6.94 -18.19 7.10
CA ILE A 512 7.45 -17.66 8.38
C ILE A 512 8.37 -18.70 9.05
N GLU A 513 7.99 -19.96 9.03
CA GLU A 513 8.73 -21.06 9.63
C GLU A 513 10.03 -21.37 8.86
N ASP A 514 10.04 -21.24 7.53
CA ASP A 514 11.22 -21.41 6.68
C ASP A 514 12.17 -20.21 6.73
N ALA A 515 11.67 -19.08 7.21
CA ALA A 515 12.42 -17.83 7.42
C ALA A 515 13.28 -17.37 6.23
N PRO A 516 12.76 -17.30 4.99
CA PRO A 516 13.53 -16.75 3.87
C PRO A 516 13.73 -15.24 3.99
N GLY A 517 13.00 -14.59 4.89
CA GLY A 517 13.14 -13.18 5.24
C GLY A 517 12.81 -12.93 6.71
N ILE A 518 13.38 -11.87 7.26
CA ILE A 518 13.07 -11.39 8.61
C ILE A 518 12.13 -10.20 8.49
N TRP A 519 10.87 -10.37 8.93
CA TRP A 519 9.83 -9.35 8.87
C TRP A 519 10.17 -8.21 9.82
N LEU A 520 10.32 -6.99 9.34
CA LEU A 520 10.79 -5.85 10.13
C LEU A 520 9.65 -4.91 10.51
N TYR A 521 9.14 -4.18 9.54
CA TYR A 521 8.11 -3.17 9.79
C TYR A 521 7.22 -2.95 8.56
N GLU A 522 6.04 -2.42 8.81
CA GLU A 522 5.26 -1.75 7.77
C GLU A 522 5.56 -0.26 7.83
N PRO A 523 5.82 0.41 6.70
CA PRO A 523 6.16 1.82 6.72
C PRO A 523 5.02 2.62 7.35
N PRO A 524 5.25 3.30 8.48
CA PRO A 524 4.24 4.19 8.98
C PRO A 524 4.13 5.38 8.04
N THR A 525 2.97 5.60 7.48
CA THR A 525 2.69 6.87 6.81
C THR A 525 2.06 7.80 7.83
N VAL A 526 2.83 8.77 8.26
CA VAL A 526 2.38 9.82 9.16
C VAL A 526 2.37 11.11 8.40
N ALA A 527 1.18 11.54 8.00
CA ALA A 527 1.00 12.85 7.39
C ALA A 527 0.79 13.93 8.46
N GLY A 528 1.21 15.14 8.13
CA GLY A 528 0.79 16.34 8.82
C GLY A 528 -0.40 16.97 8.10
N VAL A 529 -1.44 17.34 8.85
CA VAL A 529 -2.62 17.98 8.29
C VAL A 529 -3.06 19.15 9.15
N HIS A 530 -3.47 20.25 8.51
CA HIS A 530 -4.06 21.39 9.22
C HIS A 530 -5.42 20.98 9.82
N LYS A 531 -5.67 21.33 11.09
CA LYS A 531 -6.87 20.91 11.83
C LYS A 531 -8.19 21.35 11.18
N ARG A 532 -8.17 22.43 10.38
CA ARG A 532 -9.34 22.88 9.59
C ARG A 532 -9.79 21.87 8.55
N ILE A 533 -8.91 20.95 8.11
CA ILE A 533 -9.25 19.92 7.13
C ILE A 533 -9.87 18.73 7.86
N ARG A 534 -11.11 18.41 7.51
CA ARG A 534 -11.81 17.19 7.96
C ARG A 534 -11.61 16.13 6.88
N THR A 535 -11.03 15.01 7.28
CA THR A 535 -10.72 13.89 6.38
C THR A 535 -11.71 12.76 6.59
N THR A 536 -11.95 11.96 5.57
CA THR A 536 -12.66 10.67 5.67
C THR A 536 -11.69 9.57 6.11
N ALA A 537 -12.20 8.35 6.33
CA ALA A 537 -11.36 7.18 6.50
C ALA A 537 -10.42 7.03 5.31
N MET A 538 -9.18 6.63 5.60
CA MET A 538 -8.14 6.48 4.58
C MET A 538 -8.01 5.02 4.18
N ARG A 539 -8.06 4.78 2.89
CA ARG A 539 -7.85 3.46 2.33
C ARG A 539 -6.36 3.23 2.07
N ALA A 540 -5.87 2.03 2.35
CA ALA A 540 -4.44 1.73 2.31
C ALA A 540 -3.82 1.72 0.90
N ASP A 541 -4.64 1.58 -0.15
CA ASP A 541 -4.20 1.66 -1.55
C ASP A 541 -4.06 3.10 -2.06
N GLY A 542 -4.55 4.10 -1.29
CA GLY A 542 -4.40 5.51 -1.63
C GLY A 542 -5.28 6.42 -0.78
N TYR A 543 -4.69 7.23 0.09
CA TYR A 543 -5.43 8.19 0.93
C TYR A 543 -6.26 9.18 0.10
N TRP A 544 -5.81 9.49 -1.10
CA TRP A 544 -6.45 10.44 -2.02
C TRP A 544 -7.79 9.95 -2.56
N SER A 545 -8.08 8.66 -2.50
CA SER A 545 -9.38 8.09 -2.94
C SER A 545 -10.58 8.74 -2.25
N GLY A 546 -10.41 9.19 -0.99
CA GLY A 546 -11.44 9.87 -0.21
C GLY A 546 -11.43 11.40 -0.30
N MET A 547 -10.47 12.03 -1.01
CA MET A 547 -10.29 13.48 -0.98
C MET A 547 -11.48 14.29 -1.52
N ALA A 548 -12.27 13.71 -2.41
CA ALA A 548 -13.48 14.37 -2.91
C ALA A 548 -14.55 14.59 -1.81
N ASP A 549 -14.44 13.85 -0.70
CA ASP A 549 -15.34 13.93 0.45
C ASP A 549 -14.71 14.60 1.67
N TRP A 550 -13.45 15.07 1.56
CA TRP A 550 -12.83 15.94 2.56
C TRP A 550 -13.45 17.32 2.52
N TRP A 551 -13.52 18.00 3.66
CA TRP A 551 -14.16 19.32 3.72
C TRP A 551 -13.51 20.26 4.73
N ILE A 552 -13.83 21.54 4.58
CA ILE A 552 -13.43 22.60 5.51
C ILE A 552 -14.72 23.26 6.03
N PRO A 553 -14.98 23.24 7.35
CA PRO A 553 -16.12 23.95 7.93
C PRO A 553 -16.15 25.42 7.46
N ALA A 554 -17.31 25.92 7.11
CA ALA A 554 -17.46 27.27 6.53
C ALA A 554 -16.85 28.37 7.43
N ALA A 555 -16.96 28.20 8.76
CA ALA A 555 -16.38 29.13 9.74
C ALA A 555 -14.85 29.08 9.83
N GLU A 556 -14.21 28.01 9.37
CA GLU A 556 -12.77 27.82 9.40
C GLU A 556 -12.08 28.15 8.06
N ARG A 557 -12.83 28.60 7.07
CA ARG A 557 -12.29 29.02 5.77
C ARG A 557 -11.57 30.35 5.87
N THR A 558 -10.46 30.46 5.17
CA THR A 558 -9.59 31.63 5.14
C THR A 558 -9.72 32.38 3.81
N ALA A 559 -9.05 33.53 3.67
CA ALA A 559 -9.00 34.27 2.42
C ALA A 559 -8.47 33.42 1.25
N ARG A 560 -7.51 32.50 1.52
CA ARG A 560 -6.93 31.57 0.55
C ARG A 560 -8.00 30.66 -0.10
N ASP A 561 -9.03 30.32 0.62
CA ASP A 561 -10.10 29.44 0.13
C ASP A 561 -10.96 30.09 -0.94
N ARG A 562 -10.90 31.42 -1.07
CA ARG A 562 -11.68 32.22 -2.02
C ARG A 562 -10.88 32.70 -3.24
N VAL A 563 -9.56 32.51 -3.24
CA VAL A 563 -8.68 32.95 -4.35
C VAL A 563 -8.94 32.09 -5.58
N GLY A 564 -9.17 32.71 -6.72
CA GLY A 564 -9.37 32.04 -8.01
C GLY A 564 -10.75 31.41 -8.22
N LEU A 565 -11.65 31.49 -7.23
CA LEU A 565 -13.05 31.16 -7.43
C LEU A 565 -13.74 32.35 -8.12
N ARG A 566 -14.37 32.11 -9.28
CA ARG A 566 -15.27 33.11 -9.85
C ARG A 566 -16.39 33.33 -8.81
N GLN A 567 -16.57 34.58 -8.38
CA GLN A 567 -17.79 34.95 -7.70
C GLN A 567 -18.91 34.68 -8.69
N THR A 568 -19.72 33.68 -8.42
CA THR A 568 -21.00 33.52 -9.11
C THR A 568 -21.84 34.75 -8.74
N PRO A 569 -22.41 35.49 -9.71
CA PRO A 569 -23.21 36.66 -9.42
C PRO A 569 -24.41 36.37 -8.53
#